data_98c4631e55c434bbb5f650701e64cc72
#
_entry.id   98c4631e55c434bbb5f650701e64cc72
#
_cell.length_a   1.000
_cell.length_b   1.000
_cell.length_c   1.000
_cell.angle_alpha   90.00
_cell.angle_beta   90.00
_cell.angle_gamma   90.00
#
_symmetry.space_group_name_H-M   'P 1'
#
loop_
_entity.id
_entity.type
_entity.pdbx_description
1 polymer ?
#
loop_
_entity_poly.entity_id
_entity_poly.type
_entity_poly.pdbx_seq_one_letter_code
_entity_poly.pdbx_strand_id
1 'polypeptide(L)'
;VRKTQVLIVGAGPVGLTLAIDLAQQGIHCLLIDKKPGLEFLPKMERCNARTMEIFRRMGLAEKIRAAGLRGDVSMDVFIIRSMCETPWLRLEYPSVNEARAEISAREDTSLPAEPYQLISQYTLEPLLLEVVKGLPTVEVMYGCEFTNLVQDLDGVTARLHCEGREIEICSD
;
A
#
# COMPACT_ATOMS: atom_id res chain seq x y z
N VAL A 1 5.20 28.42 9.11
CA VAL A 1 4.82 27.16 9.77
C VAL A 1 3.52 26.68 9.11
N ARG A 2 3.51 25.50 8.60
CA ARG A 2 2.36 24.86 7.98
C ARG A 2 1.69 23.93 8.99
N LYS A 3 0.35 23.81 8.96
CA LYS A 3 -0.43 22.93 9.85
C LYS A 3 -1.12 21.83 9.07
N THR A 4 -1.17 20.62 9.65
CA THR A 4 -1.97 19.49 9.19
C THR A 4 -2.46 18.71 10.41
N GLN A 5 -3.53 17.91 10.29
CA GLN A 5 -3.94 17.05 11.40
C GLN A 5 -2.97 15.87 11.56
N VAL A 6 -2.54 15.27 10.43
CA VAL A 6 -1.58 14.14 10.47
C VAL A 6 -0.49 14.36 9.43
N LEU A 7 0.77 14.21 9.85
CA LEU A 7 1.92 14.12 8.95
C LEU A 7 2.29 12.65 8.77
N ILE A 8 2.29 12.19 7.53
CA ILE A 8 2.71 10.83 7.16
C ILE A 8 4.06 10.91 6.47
N VAL A 9 5.05 10.19 7.02
CA VAL A 9 6.42 10.16 6.48
C VAL A 9 6.64 8.85 5.71
N GLY A 10 6.81 8.96 4.39
CA GLY A 10 7.00 7.87 3.44
C GLY A 10 5.77 7.62 2.57
N ALA A 11 5.87 7.91 1.27
CA ALA A 11 4.82 7.72 0.27
C ALA A 11 4.92 6.35 -0.45
N GLY A 12 5.38 5.32 0.26
CA GLY A 12 5.30 3.93 -0.18
C GLY A 12 3.90 3.33 0.04
N PRO A 13 3.71 2.02 -0.21
CA PRO A 13 2.39 1.36 -0.13
C PRO A 13 1.69 1.56 1.22
N VAL A 14 2.44 1.57 2.32
CA VAL A 14 1.90 1.72 3.68
C VAL A 14 1.40 3.16 3.90
N GLY A 15 2.23 4.16 3.59
CA GLY A 15 1.84 5.57 3.76
C GLY A 15 0.69 5.98 2.85
N LEU A 16 0.69 5.53 1.61
CA LEU A 16 -0.42 5.74 0.67
C LEU A 16 -1.72 5.10 1.19
N THR A 17 -1.65 3.87 1.71
CA THR A 17 -2.81 3.19 2.30
C THR A 17 -3.32 3.93 3.53
N LEU A 18 -2.43 4.37 4.43
CA LEU A 18 -2.82 5.15 5.61
C LEU A 18 -3.47 6.48 5.22
N ALA A 19 -2.92 7.18 4.23
CA ALA A 19 -3.48 8.43 3.73
C ALA A 19 -4.92 8.25 3.20
N ILE A 20 -5.18 7.15 2.48
CA ILE A 20 -6.53 6.83 1.98
C ILE A 20 -7.47 6.53 3.16
N ASP A 21 -7.04 5.72 4.13
CA ASP A 21 -7.87 5.35 5.29
C ASP A 21 -8.26 6.58 6.12
N LEU A 22 -7.30 7.47 6.40
CA LEU A 22 -7.55 8.73 7.11
C LEU A 22 -8.47 9.66 6.33
N ALA A 23 -8.25 9.79 5.03
CA ALA A 23 -9.10 10.63 4.17
C ALA A 23 -10.55 10.13 4.11
N GLN A 24 -10.79 8.83 4.10
CA GLN A 24 -12.13 8.24 4.17
C GLN A 24 -12.85 8.57 5.49
N GLN A 25 -12.10 8.92 6.53
CA GLN A 25 -12.61 9.39 7.82
C GLN A 25 -12.68 10.93 7.92
N GLY A 26 -12.37 11.64 6.83
CA GLY A 26 -12.40 13.11 6.79
C GLY A 26 -11.19 13.78 7.43
N ILE A 27 -10.13 13.04 7.74
CA ILE A 27 -8.93 13.58 8.37
C ILE A 27 -7.99 14.15 7.30
N HIS A 28 -7.54 15.38 7.54
CA HIS A 28 -6.57 16.06 6.68
C HIS A 28 -5.16 15.57 6.97
N CYS A 29 -4.45 15.11 5.95
CA CYS A 29 -3.08 14.66 6.08
C CYS A 29 -2.15 15.21 5.01
N LEU A 30 -0.90 15.41 5.42
CA LEU A 30 0.22 15.68 4.55
C LEU A 30 1.08 14.42 4.46
N LEU A 31 1.19 13.86 3.27
CA LEU A 31 2.05 12.71 2.97
C LEU A 31 3.34 13.20 2.32
N ILE A 32 4.48 12.88 2.89
CA ILE A 32 5.78 13.29 2.37
C ILE A 32 6.66 12.09 2.01
N ASP A 33 7.53 12.26 1.03
CA ASP A 33 8.62 11.32 0.75
C ASP A 33 9.88 12.10 0.32
N LYS A 34 11.05 11.62 0.78
CA LYS A 34 12.33 12.21 0.39
C LYS A 34 12.71 11.95 -1.07
N LYS A 35 12.14 10.93 -1.68
CA LYS A 35 12.33 10.64 -3.09
C LYS A 35 11.59 11.64 -3.97
N PRO A 36 12.06 11.89 -5.19
CA PRO A 36 11.40 12.82 -6.10
C PRO A 36 10.10 12.27 -6.71
N GLY A 37 9.78 11.00 -6.46
CA GLY A 37 8.60 10.32 -6.97
C GLY A 37 8.62 8.82 -6.71
N LEU A 38 7.76 8.09 -7.41
CA LEU A 38 7.68 6.64 -7.32
C LEU A 38 8.95 5.97 -7.86
N GLU A 39 9.34 4.86 -7.26
CA GLU A 39 10.45 4.03 -7.71
C GLU A 39 9.96 2.78 -8.43
N PHE A 40 10.75 2.33 -9.42
CA PHE A 40 10.46 1.11 -10.18
C PHE A 40 11.20 -0.13 -9.68
N LEU A 41 11.82 -0.07 -8.49
CA LEU A 41 12.44 -1.22 -7.86
C LEU A 41 11.45 -1.88 -6.88
N PRO A 42 10.82 -2.99 -7.26
CA PRO A 42 9.83 -3.65 -6.41
C PRO A 42 10.50 -4.28 -5.18
N LYS A 43 9.95 -4.04 -4.00
CA LYS A 43 10.33 -4.67 -2.73
C LYS A 43 9.28 -5.67 -2.26
N MET A 44 8.13 -5.72 -2.93
CA MET A 44 7.05 -6.65 -2.67
C MET A 44 6.38 -7.09 -3.98
N GLU A 45 5.79 -8.27 -3.96
CA GLU A 45 5.11 -8.88 -5.11
C GLU A 45 3.69 -9.37 -4.78
N ARG A 46 3.26 -9.23 -3.52
CA ARG A 46 1.94 -9.70 -3.09
C ARG A 46 1.34 -8.86 -1.97
N CYS A 47 0.03 -8.79 -1.98
CA CYS A 47 -0.80 -8.39 -0.86
C CYS A 47 -1.36 -9.67 -0.21
N ASN A 48 -1.10 -9.88 1.07
CA ASN A 48 -1.64 -11.03 1.79
C ASN A 48 -3.16 -10.88 2.01
N ALA A 49 -3.81 -11.94 2.48
CA ALA A 49 -5.24 -11.97 2.73
C ALA A 49 -5.71 -10.79 3.60
N ARG A 50 -5.00 -10.51 4.70
CA ARG A 50 -5.35 -9.40 5.61
C ARG A 50 -5.24 -8.04 4.92
N THR A 51 -4.22 -7.83 4.12
CA THR A 51 -4.07 -6.60 3.33
C THR A 51 -5.23 -6.44 2.34
N MET A 52 -5.63 -7.53 1.68
CA MET A 52 -6.78 -7.50 0.75
C MET A 52 -8.11 -7.25 1.46
N GLU A 53 -8.31 -7.74 2.69
CA GLU A 53 -9.47 -7.40 3.52
C GLU A 53 -9.51 -5.90 3.88
N ILE A 54 -8.35 -5.30 4.19
CA ILE A 54 -8.23 -3.86 4.42
C ILE A 54 -8.61 -3.11 3.14
N PHE A 55 -8.04 -3.48 2.00
CA PHE A 55 -8.40 -2.86 0.72
C PHE A 55 -9.86 -3.07 0.33
N ARG A 56 -10.47 -4.22 0.69
CA ARG A 56 -11.91 -4.44 0.51
C ARG A 56 -12.74 -3.44 1.32
N ARG A 57 -12.40 -3.25 2.60
CA ARG A 57 -13.06 -2.25 3.46
C ARG A 57 -12.96 -0.84 2.88
N MET A 58 -11.82 -0.52 2.24
CA MET A 58 -11.56 0.77 1.59
C MET A 58 -12.20 0.89 0.19
N GLY A 59 -12.83 -0.17 -0.33
CA GLY A 59 -13.40 -0.19 -1.69
C GLY A 59 -12.37 -0.36 -2.80
N LEU A 60 -11.15 -0.79 -2.50
CA LEU A 60 -10.02 -0.87 -3.45
C LEU A 60 -9.70 -2.28 -3.93
N ALA A 61 -10.23 -3.33 -3.28
CA ALA A 61 -9.83 -4.71 -3.56
C ALA A 61 -9.99 -5.09 -5.04
N GLU A 62 -11.11 -4.76 -5.66
CA GLU A 62 -11.35 -5.11 -7.07
C GLU A 62 -10.46 -4.30 -8.04
N LYS A 63 -10.17 -3.04 -7.73
CA LYS A 63 -9.23 -2.22 -8.52
C LYS A 63 -7.82 -2.83 -8.48
N ILE A 64 -7.38 -3.29 -7.30
CA ILE A 64 -6.08 -3.94 -7.10
C ILE A 64 -6.04 -5.30 -7.82
N ARG A 65 -7.11 -6.09 -7.77
CA ARG A 65 -7.19 -7.37 -8.47
C ARG A 65 -7.14 -7.20 -9.99
N ALA A 66 -7.82 -6.20 -10.52
CA ALA A 66 -7.79 -5.89 -11.95
C ALA A 66 -6.40 -5.49 -12.45
N ALA A 67 -5.57 -4.88 -11.58
CA ALA A 67 -4.21 -4.48 -11.92
C ALA A 67 -3.15 -5.56 -11.64
N GLY A 68 -3.48 -6.55 -10.83
CA GLY A 68 -2.57 -7.64 -10.43
C GLY A 68 -2.60 -8.84 -11.37
N LEU A 69 -2.07 -9.98 -10.88
CA LEU A 69 -2.13 -11.24 -11.60
C LEU A 69 -3.61 -11.64 -11.81
N ARG A 70 -3.92 -12.08 -13.02
CA ARG A 70 -5.29 -12.50 -13.38
C ARG A 70 -5.81 -13.57 -12.42
N GLY A 71 -7.08 -13.48 -12.07
CA GLY A 71 -7.73 -14.33 -11.08
C GLY A 71 -7.85 -15.81 -11.45
N ASP A 72 -7.68 -16.17 -12.74
CA ASP A 72 -7.72 -17.54 -13.26
C ASP A 72 -6.34 -18.22 -13.28
N VAL A 73 -5.26 -17.49 -12.96
CA VAL A 73 -3.90 -18.03 -12.97
C VAL A 73 -3.58 -18.64 -11.61
N SER A 74 -3.10 -19.90 -11.61
CA SER A 74 -2.57 -20.57 -10.41
C SER A 74 -1.40 -19.78 -9.84
N MET A 75 -1.31 -19.75 -8.50
CA MET A 75 -0.24 -19.07 -7.79
C MET A 75 0.84 -20.04 -7.27
N ASP A 76 1.03 -21.13 -7.98
CA ASP A 76 2.01 -22.16 -7.67
C ASP A 76 3.41 -21.60 -7.50
N VAL A 77 4.15 -22.19 -6.57
CA VAL A 77 5.57 -21.90 -6.35
C VAL A 77 6.41 -23.08 -6.81
N PHE A 78 7.36 -22.81 -7.70
CA PHE A 78 8.27 -23.81 -8.22
C PHE A 78 9.66 -23.64 -7.62
N ILE A 79 10.19 -24.69 -7.03
CA ILE A 79 11.59 -24.74 -6.59
C ILE A 79 12.39 -25.34 -7.74
N ILE A 80 13.21 -24.53 -8.36
CA ILE A 80 13.96 -24.87 -9.56
C ILE A 80 15.47 -24.62 -9.38
N ARG A 81 16.29 -25.37 -10.08
CA ARG A 81 17.71 -25.10 -10.25
C ARG A 81 17.96 -24.22 -11.49
N SER A 82 17.18 -24.46 -12.53
CA SER A 82 17.29 -23.80 -13.83
C SER A 82 15.90 -23.69 -14.45
N MET A 83 15.66 -22.62 -15.21
CA MET A 83 14.40 -22.45 -15.96
C MET A 83 14.21 -23.48 -17.07
N CYS A 84 15.26 -24.20 -17.45
CA CYS A 84 15.23 -25.22 -18.51
C CYS A 84 15.09 -26.64 -17.98
N GLU A 85 15.00 -26.83 -16.66
CA GLU A 85 14.91 -28.15 -16.02
C GLU A 85 13.55 -28.35 -15.35
N THR A 86 13.18 -29.61 -15.13
CA THR A 86 12.00 -29.95 -14.34
C THR A 86 12.16 -29.43 -12.91
N PRO A 87 11.14 -28.77 -12.33
CA PRO A 87 11.16 -28.31 -10.95
C PRO A 87 11.44 -29.47 -9.98
N TRP A 88 12.28 -29.24 -8.98
CA TRP A 88 12.47 -30.20 -7.88
C TRP A 88 11.24 -30.35 -7.01
N LEU A 89 10.49 -29.25 -6.85
CA LEU A 89 9.27 -29.23 -6.06
C LEU A 89 8.31 -28.20 -6.65
N ARG A 90 7.04 -28.56 -6.71
CA ARG A 90 5.90 -27.66 -6.96
C ARG A 90 5.06 -27.59 -5.71
N LEU A 91 4.89 -26.40 -5.17
CA LEU A 91 3.91 -26.11 -4.14
C LEU A 91 2.66 -25.57 -4.84
N GLU A 92 1.59 -26.34 -4.78
CA GLU A 92 0.33 -25.97 -5.41
C GLU A 92 -0.41 -24.95 -4.57
N TYR A 93 -0.76 -23.83 -5.18
CA TYR A 93 -1.58 -22.78 -4.59
C TYR A 93 -2.75 -22.45 -5.51
N PRO A 94 -3.96 -22.28 -4.96
CA PRO A 94 -5.12 -21.95 -5.77
C PRO A 94 -4.95 -20.61 -6.47
N SER A 95 -5.62 -20.47 -7.60
CA SER A 95 -5.88 -19.16 -8.21
C SER A 95 -6.80 -18.33 -7.31
N VAL A 96 -6.87 -17.02 -7.56
CA VAL A 96 -7.80 -16.13 -6.83
C VAL A 96 -9.25 -16.60 -6.97
N ASN A 97 -9.64 -17.04 -8.18
CA ASN A 97 -11.01 -17.51 -8.45
C ASN A 97 -11.35 -18.79 -7.67
N GLU A 98 -10.43 -19.75 -7.64
CA GLU A 98 -10.60 -20.99 -6.86
C GLU A 98 -10.67 -20.70 -5.35
N ALA A 99 -9.76 -19.85 -4.83
CA ALA A 99 -9.77 -19.47 -3.43
C ALA A 99 -11.06 -18.71 -3.04
N ARG A 100 -11.57 -17.83 -3.90
CA ARG A 100 -12.87 -17.16 -3.68
C ARG A 100 -14.04 -18.15 -3.69
N ALA A 101 -14.02 -19.12 -4.59
CA ALA A 101 -15.04 -20.18 -4.62
C ALA A 101 -15.02 -21.01 -3.32
N GLU A 102 -13.83 -21.37 -2.84
CA GLU A 102 -13.67 -22.08 -1.57
C GLU A 102 -14.19 -21.26 -0.38
N ILE A 103 -13.81 -19.98 -0.28
CA ILE A 103 -14.29 -19.07 0.77
C ILE A 103 -15.81 -18.98 0.74
N SER A 104 -16.40 -18.82 -0.47
CA SER A 104 -17.85 -18.69 -0.62
C SER A 104 -18.62 -19.98 -0.30
N ALA A 105 -17.99 -21.15 -0.42
CA ALA A 105 -18.60 -22.44 -0.12
C ALA A 105 -18.56 -22.78 1.39
N ARG A 106 -17.82 -22.04 2.20
CA ARG A 106 -17.73 -22.26 3.64
C ARG A 106 -18.79 -21.47 4.39
N GLU A 107 -19.40 -22.11 5.36
CA GLU A 107 -20.37 -21.49 6.27
C GLU A 107 -19.71 -20.93 7.55
N ASP A 108 -18.43 -21.25 7.75
CA ASP A 108 -17.65 -20.80 8.91
C ASP A 108 -16.66 -19.69 8.58
N THR A 109 -16.02 -19.13 9.58
CA THR A 109 -15.00 -18.07 9.45
C THR A 109 -13.57 -18.61 9.50
N SER A 110 -13.35 -19.87 9.16
CA SER A 110 -12.04 -20.53 9.21
C SER A 110 -11.06 -20.01 8.13
N LEU A 111 -11.60 -19.46 7.05
CA LEU A 111 -10.81 -18.82 5.99
C LEU A 111 -10.91 -17.29 6.06
N PRO A 112 -9.86 -16.57 5.62
CA PRO A 112 -9.92 -15.13 5.43
C PRO A 112 -11.04 -14.74 4.47
N ALA A 113 -11.64 -13.55 4.65
CA ALA A 113 -12.70 -13.05 3.77
C ALA A 113 -12.22 -12.69 2.35
N GLU A 114 -10.92 -12.54 2.15
CA GLU A 114 -10.29 -12.29 0.86
C GLU A 114 -9.06 -13.19 0.67
N PRO A 115 -8.87 -13.81 -0.50
CA PRO A 115 -7.60 -14.43 -0.82
C PRO A 115 -6.52 -13.38 -1.07
N TYR A 116 -5.24 -13.78 -0.96
CA TYR A 116 -4.14 -12.89 -1.32
C TYR A 116 -4.13 -12.57 -2.83
N GLN A 117 -3.40 -11.53 -3.22
CA GLN A 117 -3.24 -11.07 -4.58
C GLN A 117 -1.77 -10.89 -4.92
N LEU A 118 -1.32 -11.51 -6.02
CA LEU A 118 -0.02 -11.19 -6.59
C LEU A 118 -0.13 -9.90 -7.40
N ILE A 119 0.61 -8.91 -6.96
CA ILE A 119 0.73 -7.59 -7.61
C ILE A 119 2.08 -7.00 -7.24
N SER A 120 2.81 -6.54 -8.23
CA SER A 120 4.09 -5.91 -7.98
C SER A 120 3.93 -4.52 -7.37
N GLN A 121 4.86 -4.12 -6.51
CA GLN A 121 4.88 -2.81 -5.88
C GLN A 121 4.84 -1.67 -6.90
N TYR A 122 5.56 -1.78 -8.02
CA TYR A 122 5.56 -0.76 -9.08
C TYR A 122 4.23 -0.65 -9.84
N THR A 123 3.31 -1.59 -9.64
CA THR A 123 1.91 -1.52 -10.12
C THR A 123 0.99 -0.99 -9.02
N LEU A 124 1.20 -1.44 -7.78
CA LEU A 124 0.36 -1.07 -6.64
C LEU A 124 0.53 0.41 -6.25
N GLU A 125 1.77 0.90 -6.15
CA GLU A 125 2.03 2.28 -5.72
C GLU A 125 1.41 3.35 -6.65
N PRO A 126 1.57 3.29 -7.99
CA PRO A 126 0.90 4.23 -8.87
C PRO A 126 -0.62 4.20 -8.76
N LEU A 127 -1.21 3.01 -8.58
CA LEU A 127 -2.64 2.84 -8.39
C LEU A 127 -3.13 3.51 -7.11
N LEU A 128 -2.41 3.30 -5.99
CA LEU A 128 -2.75 3.93 -4.72
C LEU A 128 -2.54 5.46 -4.78
N LEU A 129 -1.47 5.92 -5.41
CA LEU A 129 -1.20 7.35 -5.59
C LEU A 129 -2.28 8.03 -6.43
N GLU A 130 -2.79 7.37 -7.47
CA GLU A 130 -3.93 7.86 -8.26
C GLU A 130 -5.17 8.08 -7.38
N VAL A 131 -5.46 7.10 -6.50
CA VAL A 131 -6.56 7.24 -5.53
C VAL A 131 -6.32 8.42 -4.60
N VAL A 132 -5.12 8.52 -4.01
CA VAL A 132 -4.74 9.62 -3.10
C VAL A 132 -4.90 10.98 -3.76
N LYS A 133 -4.47 11.14 -5.01
CA LYS A 133 -4.60 12.40 -5.77
C LYS A 133 -6.05 12.83 -5.98
N GLY A 134 -6.99 11.90 -5.93
CA GLY A 134 -8.43 12.18 -6.00
C GLY A 134 -9.07 12.60 -4.65
N LEU A 135 -8.32 12.57 -3.55
CA LEU A 135 -8.82 12.86 -2.20
C LEU A 135 -8.50 14.30 -1.79
N PRO A 136 -9.49 15.16 -1.58
CA PRO A 136 -9.27 16.59 -1.30
C PRO A 136 -8.62 16.86 0.07
N THR A 137 -8.63 15.89 0.97
CA THR A 137 -8.07 16.00 2.33
C THR A 137 -6.61 15.52 2.40
N VAL A 138 -6.03 15.03 1.29
CA VAL A 138 -4.65 14.55 1.26
C VAL A 138 -3.81 15.43 0.34
N GLU A 139 -2.71 15.92 0.86
CA GLU A 139 -1.67 16.54 0.07
C GLU A 139 -0.43 15.65 0.05
N VAL A 140 0.23 15.55 -1.10
CA VAL A 140 1.45 14.76 -1.28
C VAL A 140 2.61 15.65 -1.68
N MET A 141 3.72 15.56 -0.96
CA MET A 141 4.95 16.29 -1.25
C MET A 141 6.11 15.31 -1.39
N TYR A 142 6.64 15.20 -2.59
CA TYR A 142 7.88 14.49 -2.90
C TYR A 142 9.10 15.40 -2.76
N GLY A 143 10.30 14.82 -2.66
CA GLY A 143 11.54 15.56 -2.47
C GLY A 143 11.65 16.25 -1.12
N CYS A 144 10.90 15.79 -0.13
CA CYS A 144 10.87 16.30 1.23
C CYS A 144 11.36 15.25 2.22
N GLU A 145 12.54 15.46 2.78
CA GLU A 145 13.13 14.57 3.78
C GLU A 145 12.76 15.02 5.19
N PHE A 146 12.19 14.10 5.96
CA PHE A 146 11.99 14.28 7.39
C PHE A 146 13.35 14.22 8.10
N THR A 147 13.67 15.23 8.91
CA THR A 147 14.97 15.33 9.61
C THR A 147 14.85 15.20 11.12
N ASN A 148 13.83 15.80 11.73
CA ASN A 148 13.65 15.78 13.18
C ASN A 148 12.21 16.11 13.56
N LEU A 149 11.84 15.82 14.82
CA LEU A 149 10.60 16.30 15.44
C LEU A 149 10.83 16.71 16.90
N VAL A 150 9.97 17.59 17.35
CA VAL A 150 9.78 17.93 18.77
C VAL A 150 8.31 17.74 19.10
N GLN A 151 8.02 17.10 20.21
CA GLN A 151 6.66 16.91 20.72
C GLN A 151 6.52 17.63 22.06
N ASP A 152 5.41 18.31 22.24
CA ASP A 152 5.02 18.97 23.48
C ASP A 152 3.51 18.76 23.76
N LEU A 153 2.93 19.57 24.65
CA LEU A 153 1.51 19.47 25.00
C LEU A 153 0.56 19.97 23.90
N ASP A 154 1.08 20.78 22.97
CA ASP A 154 0.31 21.40 21.88
C ASP A 154 0.37 20.58 20.59
N GLY A 155 1.17 19.48 20.54
CA GLY A 155 1.28 18.58 19.41
C GLY A 155 2.72 18.25 18.99
N VAL A 156 2.92 18.02 17.71
CA VAL A 156 4.21 17.66 17.11
C VAL A 156 4.63 18.71 16.10
N THR A 157 5.85 19.22 16.25
CA THR A 157 6.52 20.05 15.23
C THR A 157 7.59 19.24 14.53
N ALA A 158 7.38 18.88 13.27
CA ALA A 158 8.33 18.18 12.43
C ALA A 158 9.16 19.13 11.59
N ARG A 159 10.45 18.85 11.43
CA ARG A 159 11.35 19.56 10.52
C ARG A 159 11.61 18.73 9.28
N LEU A 160 11.47 19.36 8.14
CA LEU A 160 11.68 18.78 6.83
C LEU A 160 12.72 19.57 6.06
N HIS A 161 13.50 18.87 5.24
CA HIS A 161 14.34 19.47 4.23
C HIS A 161 13.73 19.22 2.84
N CYS A 162 13.24 20.28 2.19
CA CYS A 162 12.55 20.21 0.92
C CYS A 162 13.21 21.17 -0.08
N GLU A 163 13.70 20.67 -1.21
CA GLU A 163 14.28 21.49 -2.29
C GLU A 163 15.37 22.48 -1.79
N GLY A 164 16.24 22.04 -0.88
CA GLY A 164 17.30 22.87 -0.32
C GLY A 164 16.84 23.85 0.75
N ARG A 165 15.62 23.78 1.24
CA ARG A 165 15.07 24.63 2.30
C ARG A 165 14.55 23.82 3.48
N GLU A 166 14.75 24.37 4.68
CA GLU A 166 14.09 23.84 5.87
C GLU A 166 12.67 24.39 6.00
N ILE A 167 11.72 23.53 6.27
CA ILE A 167 10.33 23.87 6.58
C ILE A 167 9.87 23.17 7.85
N GLU A 168 8.97 23.80 8.58
CA GLU A 168 8.36 23.23 9.80
C GLU A 168 6.88 22.94 9.54
N ILE A 169 6.47 21.74 9.96
CA ILE A 169 5.07 21.27 9.90
C ILE A 169 4.62 20.99 11.33
N CYS A 170 3.53 21.60 11.73
CA CYS A 170 2.86 21.26 12.99
C CYS A 170 1.70 20.31 12.72
N SER A 171 1.59 19.27 13.54
CA SER A 171 0.47 18.32 13.56
C SER A 171 -0.05 18.11 14.96
N ASP A 172 -1.33 17.77 15.07
CA ASP A 172 -2.02 17.51 16.34
C ASP A 172 -1.56 16.21 16.99
#